data_6208b4a55523bf1910d8d20610353553
#
_entry.id   6208b4a55523bf1910d8d20610353553
#
_cell.length_a   1.000
_cell.length_b   1.000
_cell.length_c   1.000
_cell.angle_alpha   90.00
_cell.angle_beta   90.00
_cell.angle_gamma   90.00
#
_symmetry.space_group_name_H-M   'P 1'
#
loop_
_entity.id
_entity.type
_entity.pdbx_description
1 polymer ?
#
loop_
_entity_poly.entity_id
_entity_poly.type
_entity_poly.pdbx_seq_one_letter_code
_entity_poly.pdbx_strand_id
1 'polypeptide(L)'
;ASFHDIRDTCQNHTNSDLTLFFDTWISTVDAPTLDTNLTQSSPTNHQLTVNQNGNWAYPLELEISGDSNKIKLTKMIRGEETTFVIPIGATKSTEIKLDPNFNVWRHLYATELVGTIRDFIAAKKPIYIQLTSNIQNSADIISTYFLEDMIQNKYGPNFTNPKKQPTIIVADITNITEHLNTSDNANEINHLMPLSGTDLVMASTYIGGTATLLIGISESISAKDLSILISRARHYGRYSWLKVVKSGRTEKGKWSIREKIFSY
;
A
#
# COMPACT_ATOMS: atom_id res chain seq x y z
N ALA A 1 -11.91 36.03 -7.92
CA ALA A 1 -12.71 34.97 -7.29
C ALA A 1 -11.91 34.33 -6.17
N SER A 2 -12.49 34.24 -5.02
CA SER A 2 -11.92 33.58 -3.85
C SER A 2 -12.64 32.25 -3.59
N PHE A 3 -12.11 31.39 -2.72
CA PHE A 3 -12.84 30.20 -2.29
C PHE A 3 -14.17 30.52 -1.60
N HIS A 4 -14.30 31.69 -0.99
CA HIS A 4 -15.56 32.17 -0.42
C HIS A 4 -16.59 32.44 -1.51
N ASP A 5 -16.19 33.04 -2.65
CA ASP A 5 -17.11 33.27 -3.77
C ASP A 5 -17.61 31.96 -4.37
N ILE A 6 -16.76 30.92 -4.42
CA ILE A 6 -17.14 29.58 -4.85
C ILE A 6 -18.10 28.96 -3.86
N ARG A 7 -17.81 29.02 -2.54
CA ARG A 7 -18.70 28.52 -1.50
C ARG A 7 -20.08 29.16 -1.61
N ASP A 8 -20.15 30.48 -1.67
CA ASP A 8 -21.40 31.22 -1.68
C ASP A 8 -22.23 30.90 -2.93
N THR A 9 -21.56 30.75 -4.07
CA THR A 9 -22.21 30.28 -5.30
C THR A 9 -22.80 28.87 -5.14
N CYS A 10 -22.02 27.93 -4.58
CA CYS A 10 -22.49 26.56 -4.34
C CYS A 10 -23.64 26.52 -3.33
N GLN A 11 -23.57 27.30 -2.23
CA GLN A 11 -24.63 27.38 -1.24
C GLN A 11 -25.94 27.88 -1.85
N ASN A 12 -25.88 28.91 -2.69
CA ASN A 12 -27.06 29.46 -3.40
C ASN A 12 -27.72 28.45 -4.33
N HIS A 13 -26.93 27.52 -4.93
CA HIS A 13 -27.46 26.49 -5.83
C HIS A 13 -28.00 25.25 -5.11
N THR A 14 -27.40 24.90 -3.98
CA THR A 14 -27.74 23.66 -3.25
C THR A 14 -28.74 23.88 -2.11
N ASN A 15 -29.00 25.13 -1.73
CA ASN A 15 -29.72 25.51 -0.51
C ASN A 15 -29.15 24.83 0.76
N SER A 16 -27.85 24.57 0.79
CA SER A 16 -27.15 23.89 1.87
C SER A 16 -26.08 24.80 2.44
N ASP A 17 -25.93 24.81 3.76
CA ASP A 17 -24.78 25.47 4.39
C ASP A 17 -23.51 24.67 4.16
N LEU A 18 -22.60 25.19 3.37
CA LEU A 18 -21.30 24.59 3.03
C LEU A 18 -20.14 25.25 3.81
N THR A 19 -20.43 26.13 4.76
CA THR A 19 -19.43 26.88 5.51
C THR A 19 -18.45 25.94 6.19
N LEU A 20 -18.93 24.99 6.99
CA LEU A 20 -18.08 24.01 7.67
C LEU A 20 -17.25 23.17 6.69
N PHE A 21 -17.81 22.78 5.55
CA PHE A 21 -17.08 22.03 4.53
C PHE A 21 -15.92 22.85 3.98
N PHE A 22 -16.17 24.08 3.53
CA PHE A 22 -15.13 24.92 2.96
C PHE A 22 -14.07 25.32 4.00
N ASP A 23 -14.47 25.67 5.21
CA ASP A 23 -13.54 26.03 6.28
C ASP A 23 -12.64 24.85 6.63
N THR A 24 -13.20 23.65 6.68
CA THR A 24 -12.41 22.44 6.96
C THR A 24 -11.42 22.11 5.84
N TRP A 25 -11.90 22.04 4.58
CA TRP A 25 -11.08 21.55 3.47
C TRP A 25 -10.14 22.58 2.86
N ILE A 26 -10.39 23.87 3.08
CA ILE A 26 -9.58 24.96 2.51
C ILE A 26 -8.62 25.55 3.56
N SER A 27 -9.05 25.62 4.83
CA SER A 27 -8.29 26.31 5.88
C SER A 27 -7.48 25.37 6.77
N THR A 28 -7.76 24.07 6.73
CA THR A 28 -7.02 23.08 7.53
C THR A 28 -5.86 22.50 6.73
N VAL A 29 -4.71 22.47 7.36
CA VAL A 29 -3.52 21.80 6.80
C VAL A 29 -3.58 20.31 7.13
N ASP A 30 -3.23 19.45 6.16
CA ASP A 30 -3.24 17.99 6.30
C ASP A 30 -4.56 17.34 5.85
N ALA A 31 -4.80 16.11 6.25
CA ALA A 31 -5.97 15.30 5.89
C ALA A 31 -6.43 14.46 7.10
N PRO A 32 -7.70 14.03 7.15
CA PRO A 32 -8.16 13.17 8.24
C PRO A 32 -7.42 11.84 8.26
N THR A 33 -6.97 11.46 9.44
CA THR A 33 -6.52 10.11 9.75
C THR A 33 -7.66 9.40 10.45
N LEU A 34 -8.06 8.23 9.95
CA LEU A 34 -9.14 7.44 10.52
C LEU A 34 -8.56 6.33 11.40
N ASP A 35 -9.19 6.14 12.55
CA ASP A 35 -9.05 4.95 13.37
C ASP A 35 -10.41 4.27 13.49
N THR A 36 -10.45 2.96 13.41
CA THR A 36 -11.71 2.23 13.31
C THR A 36 -11.74 1.08 14.30
N ASN A 37 -12.83 1.01 15.04
CA ASN A 37 -13.10 -0.07 15.98
C ASN A 37 -14.45 -0.71 15.67
N LEU A 38 -14.45 -2.02 15.51
CA LEU A 38 -15.62 -2.81 15.18
C LEU A 38 -15.97 -3.69 16.37
N THR A 39 -17.18 -3.55 16.87
CA THR A 39 -17.70 -4.30 18.02
C THR A 39 -19.04 -4.92 17.70
N GLN A 40 -19.33 -6.08 18.27
CA GLN A 40 -20.67 -6.66 18.22
C GLN A 40 -21.56 -5.94 19.23
N SER A 41 -22.62 -5.28 18.76
CA SER A 41 -23.56 -4.57 19.62
C SER A 41 -24.81 -5.41 19.98
N SER A 42 -25.13 -6.41 19.15
CA SER A 42 -26.20 -7.38 19.39
C SER A 42 -25.96 -8.65 18.56
N PRO A 43 -26.71 -9.74 18.75
CA PRO A 43 -26.61 -10.92 17.89
C PRO A 43 -26.82 -10.65 16.39
N THR A 44 -27.49 -9.56 16.05
CA THR A 44 -27.84 -9.20 14.67
C THR A 44 -27.21 -7.92 14.17
N ASN A 45 -26.48 -7.19 15.02
CA ASN A 45 -25.87 -5.91 14.64
C ASN A 45 -24.43 -5.80 15.15
N HIS A 46 -23.59 -5.23 14.31
CA HIS A 46 -22.28 -4.71 14.70
C HIS A 46 -22.30 -3.19 14.68
N GLN A 47 -21.37 -2.62 15.40
CA GLN A 47 -21.14 -1.19 15.48
C GLN A 47 -19.72 -0.90 15.03
N LEU A 48 -19.58 -0.15 13.93
CA LEU A 48 -18.31 0.37 13.48
C LEU A 48 -18.18 1.80 13.99
N THR A 49 -17.28 2.02 14.91
CA THR A 49 -16.90 3.36 15.37
C THR A 49 -15.72 3.84 14.53
N VAL A 50 -15.87 5.01 13.94
CA VAL A 50 -14.83 5.69 13.17
C VAL A 50 -14.42 6.93 13.96
N ASN A 51 -13.18 6.95 14.42
CA ASN A 51 -12.55 8.09 15.05
C ASN A 51 -11.67 8.81 14.05
N GLN A 52 -11.60 10.13 14.11
CA GLN A 52 -10.73 10.93 13.26
C GLN A 52 -9.94 11.95 14.06
N ASN A 53 -8.76 12.34 13.56
CA ASN A 53 -8.01 13.45 14.08
C ASN A 53 -8.63 14.76 13.59
N GLY A 54 -9.02 15.63 14.49
CA GLY A 54 -9.57 16.95 14.16
C GLY A 54 -11.05 16.94 13.79
N ASN A 55 -11.55 18.09 13.36
CA ASN A 55 -12.97 18.33 13.13
C ASN A 55 -13.32 18.38 11.64
N TRP A 56 -13.03 17.26 10.93
CA TRP A 56 -13.34 17.14 9.52
C TRP A 56 -14.81 16.82 9.28
N ALA A 57 -15.37 17.34 8.18
CA ALA A 57 -16.76 17.09 7.79
C ALA A 57 -16.82 16.58 6.34
N TYR A 58 -17.27 15.32 6.15
CA TYR A 58 -17.39 14.68 4.84
C TYR A 58 -18.32 13.46 4.88
N PRO A 59 -18.93 13.11 3.75
CA PRO A 59 -19.66 11.85 3.63
C PRO A 59 -18.68 10.69 3.55
N LEU A 60 -18.84 9.67 4.38
CA LEU A 60 -18.08 8.43 4.34
C LEU A 60 -18.98 7.28 3.92
N GLU A 61 -18.57 6.56 2.88
CA GLU A 61 -19.26 5.38 2.38
C GLU A 61 -18.68 4.11 3.00
N LEU A 62 -19.55 3.20 3.44
CA LEU A 62 -19.24 1.81 3.75
C LEU A 62 -19.93 0.91 2.73
N GLU A 63 -19.21 -0.10 2.27
CA GLU A 63 -19.79 -1.19 1.51
C GLU A 63 -19.72 -2.46 2.35
N ILE A 64 -20.87 -3.09 2.57
CA ILE A 64 -21.03 -4.28 3.38
C ILE A 64 -21.43 -5.42 2.45
N SER A 65 -20.63 -6.46 2.39
CA SER A 65 -20.86 -7.63 1.54
C SER A 65 -21.04 -8.87 2.42
N GLY A 66 -22.15 -9.58 2.22
CA GLY A 66 -22.43 -10.91 2.76
C GLY A 66 -22.62 -11.92 1.63
N ASP A 67 -22.97 -13.16 1.97
CA ASP A 67 -23.04 -14.29 1.02
C ASP A 67 -23.86 -14.02 -0.26
N SER A 68 -24.87 -13.15 -0.21
CA SER A 68 -25.74 -12.88 -1.36
C SER A 68 -26.16 -11.41 -1.53
N ASN A 69 -25.81 -10.56 -0.57
CA ASN A 69 -26.26 -9.17 -0.57
C ASN A 69 -25.09 -8.20 -0.38
N LYS A 70 -25.17 -7.10 -1.11
CA LYS A 70 -24.27 -5.97 -1.02
C LYS A 70 -25.06 -4.74 -0.60
N ILE A 71 -24.66 -4.11 0.48
CA ILE A 71 -25.33 -2.93 1.04
C ILE A 71 -24.32 -1.78 1.08
N LYS A 72 -24.75 -0.59 0.71
CA LYS A 72 -23.97 0.64 0.87
C LYS A 72 -24.62 1.51 1.93
N LEU A 73 -23.82 1.96 2.88
CA LEU A 73 -24.22 2.92 3.90
C LEU A 73 -23.36 4.17 3.73
N THR A 74 -24.00 5.33 3.67
CA THR A 74 -23.30 6.62 3.67
C THR A 74 -23.74 7.42 4.87
N LYS A 75 -22.77 7.95 5.62
CA LYS A 75 -23.03 8.81 6.77
C LYS A 75 -22.10 10.02 6.75
N MET A 76 -22.63 11.18 7.12
CA MET A 76 -21.83 12.38 7.33
C MET A 76 -20.97 12.19 8.58
N ILE A 77 -19.65 12.18 8.41
CA ILE A 77 -18.68 12.26 9.50
C ILE A 77 -18.63 13.70 9.96
N ARG A 78 -18.70 13.91 11.28
CA ARG A 78 -18.56 15.23 11.93
C ARG A 78 -18.00 15.02 13.33
N GLY A 79 -17.08 15.90 13.74
CA GLY A 79 -16.44 15.76 15.04
C GLY A 79 -15.45 14.58 15.09
N GLU A 80 -15.01 14.26 16.28
CA GLU A 80 -13.94 13.27 16.48
C GLU A 80 -14.40 11.81 16.34
N GLU A 81 -15.69 11.53 16.56
CA GLU A 81 -16.23 10.17 16.55
C GLU A 81 -17.54 10.09 15.75
N THR A 82 -17.67 9.06 14.95
CA THR A 82 -18.92 8.71 14.25
C THR A 82 -19.13 7.20 14.28
N THR A 83 -20.35 6.78 14.62
CA THR A 83 -20.73 5.37 14.70
C THR A 83 -21.69 4.98 13.60
N PHE A 84 -21.39 3.84 12.95
CA PHE A 84 -22.29 3.16 12.02
C PHE A 84 -22.87 1.93 12.70
N VAL A 85 -24.20 1.76 12.59
CA VAL A 85 -24.84 0.51 12.94
C VAL A 85 -24.93 -0.35 11.68
N ILE A 86 -24.33 -1.52 11.72
CA ILE A 86 -24.21 -2.43 10.60
C ILE A 86 -25.12 -3.61 10.84
N PRO A 87 -26.22 -3.75 10.07
CA PRO A 87 -27.08 -4.91 10.17
C PRO A 87 -26.34 -6.13 9.61
N ILE A 88 -26.14 -7.13 10.45
CA ILE A 88 -25.54 -8.39 10.04
C ILE A 88 -26.70 -9.35 9.87
N GLY A 89 -26.97 -9.73 8.62
CA GLY A 89 -27.79 -10.90 8.34
C GLY A 89 -27.14 -12.15 8.92
N ALA A 90 -27.87 -13.24 9.04
CA ALA A 90 -27.41 -14.53 9.57
C ALA A 90 -26.34 -15.22 8.68
N THR A 91 -25.44 -14.47 8.09
CA THR A 91 -24.39 -14.93 7.17
C THR A 91 -23.10 -15.20 7.92
N LYS A 92 -22.41 -16.26 7.55
CA LYS A 92 -21.20 -16.76 8.25
C LYS A 92 -19.96 -15.87 8.05
N SER A 93 -19.97 -14.99 7.07
CA SER A 93 -18.89 -14.03 6.86
C SER A 93 -19.44 -12.72 6.31
N THR A 94 -19.03 -11.62 6.90
CA THR A 94 -19.38 -10.28 6.43
C THR A 94 -18.10 -9.49 6.23
N GLU A 95 -17.92 -8.95 5.04
CA GLU A 95 -16.85 -8.02 4.75
C GLU A 95 -17.38 -6.59 4.78
N ILE A 96 -16.67 -5.69 5.43
CA ILE A 96 -16.96 -4.26 5.44
C ILE A 96 -15.79 -3.54 4.81
N LYS A 97 -16.06 -2.79 3.75
CA LYS A 97 -15.09 -1.93 3.08
C LYS A 97 -15.35 -0.48 3.45
N LEU A 98 -14.32 0.20 3.90
CA LEU A 98 -14.35 1.62 4.23
C LEU A 98 -13.91 2.42 3.02
N ASP A 99 -14.73 3.41 2.61
CA ASP A 99 -14.44 4.28 1.47
C ASP A 99 -13.99 3.51 0.21
N PRO A 100 -14.82 2.57 -0.28
CA PRO A 100 -14.42 1.58 -1.29
C PRO A 100 -14.02 2.20 -2.64
N ASN A 101 -14.42 3.44 -2.89
CA ASN A 101 -14.09 4.16 -4.10
C ASN A 101 -13.01 5.24 -3.90
N PHE A 102 -12.41 5.33 -2.69
CA PHE A 102 -11.42 6.37 -2.35
C PHE A 102 -11.92 7.79 -2.64
N ASN A 103 -13.18 8.06 -2.32
CA ASN A 103 -13.82 9.36 -2.55
C ASN A 103 -13.43 10.42 -1.51
N VAL A 104 -12.88 10.00 -0.37
CA VAL A 104 -12.46 10.89 0.70
C VAL A 104 -10.97 11.16 0.61
N TRP A 105 -10.59 12.44 0.59
CA TRP A 105 -9.19 12.84 0.76
C TRP A 105 -8.78 12.61 2.22
N ARG A 106 -8.09 11.52 2.50
CA ARG A 106 -7.66 11.10 3.84
C ARG A 106 -6.30 10.41 3.81
N HIS A 107 -5.67 10.30 4.96
CA HIS A 107 -4.54 9.39 5.11
C HIS A 107 -5.01 7.94 4.93
N LEU A 108 -4.40 7.25 3.99
CA LEU A 108 -4.68 5.84 3.76
C LEU A 108 -4.00 4.98 4.83
N TYR A 109 -4.63 3.88 5.19
CA TYR A 109 -3.99 2.87 6.01
C TYR A 109 -2.77 2.27 5.29
N ALA A 110 -1.78 1.83 6.05
CA ALA A 110 -0.60 1.19 5.46
C ALA A 110 -0.97 -0.01 4.55
N THR A 111 -2.06 -0.72 4.88
CA THR A 111 -2.58 -1.84 4.09
C THR A 111 -3.25 -1.42 2.78
N GLU A 112 -3.69 -0.17 2.65
CA GLU A 112 -4.27 0.39 1.42
C GLU A 112 -3.20 0.93 0.48
N LEU A 113 -2.02 1.27 1.01
CA LEU A 113 -0.94 1.83 0.22
C LEU A 113 -0.37 0.80 -0.74
N VAL A 114 -0.25 1.21 -1.98
CA VAL A 114 0.47 0.44 -3.00
C VAL A 114 1.95 0.81 -2.88
N GLY A 115 2.76 -0.11 -2.37
CA GLY A 115 4.20 0.09 -2.30
C GLY A 115 4.79 0.34 -3.69
N THR A 116 5.75 1.25 -3.77
CA THR A 116 6.49 1.54 -5.00
C THR A 116 7.98 1.33 -4.79
N ILE A 117 8.70 1.09 -5.87
CA ILE A 117 10.17 0.96 -5.82
C ILE A 117 10.81 2.23 -5.25
N ARG A 118 10.19 3.41 -5.48
CA ARG A 118 10.67 4.70 -4.97
C ARG A 118 10.68 4.77 -3.44
N ASP A 119 9.75 4.10 -2.77
CA ASP A 119 9.65 4.13 -1.31
C ASP A 119 10.90 3.58 -0.65
N PHE A 120 11.63 2.71 -1.34
CA PHE A 120 12.91 2.17 -0.91
C PHE A 120 14.09 3.02 -1.37
N ILE A 121 14.04 3.58 -2.59
CA ILE A 121 15.12 4.46 -3.12
C ILE A 121 15.20 5.76 -2.32
N ALA A 122 14.05 6.30 -1.90
CA ALA A 122 13.94 7.57 -1.17
C ALA A 122 13.73 7.40 0.33
N ALA A 123 13.90 6.19 0.86
CA ALA A 123 13.67 5.91 2.28
C ALA A 123 14.63 6.73 3.16
N LYS A 124 14.04 7.49 4.10
CA LYS A 124 14.78 8.27 5.11
C LYS A 124 15.13 7.46 6.36
N LYS A 125 14.73 6.18 6.40
CA LYS A 125 14.90 5.28 7.54
C LYS A 125 15.87 4.17 7.17
N PRO A 126 16.60 3.61 8.14
CA PRO A 126 17.46 2.45 7.89
C PRO A 126 16.69 1.33 7.22
N ILE A 127 17.26 0.77 6.15
CA ILE A 127 16.71 -0.36 5.43
C ILE A 127 17.56 -1.58 5.74
N TYR A 128 16.92 -2.71 6.03
CA TYR A 128 17.61 -3.99 6.16
C TYR A 128 17.73 -4.67 4.82
N ILE A 129 18.90 -5.24 4.53
CA ILE A 129 19.10 -6.10 3.37
C ILE A 129 19.32 -7.51 3.83
N GLN A 130 18.51 -8.39 3.27
CA GLN A 130 18.66 -9.83 3.40
C GLN A 130 19.17 -10.38 2.08
N LEU A 131 20.26 -11.12 2.13
CA LEU A 131 20.86 -11.78 0.96
C LEU A 131 20.74 -13.28 1.10
N THR A 132 20.50 -13.96 -0.01
CA THR A 132 20.70 -15.40 -0.10
C THR A 132 22.16 -15.69 -0.49
N SER A 133 22.70 -16.81 -0.04
CA SER A 133 24.14 -17.12 -0.08
C SER A 133 24.80 -17.10 -1.46
N ASN A 134 24.03 -17.24 -2.55
CA ASN A 134 24.58 -17.45 -3.89
C ASN A 134 24.83 -16.17 -4.71
N ILE A 135 24.49 -14.99 -4.18
CA ILE A 135 24.53 -13.72 -4.93
C ILE A 135 25.38 -12.64 -4.25
N GLN A 136 26.34 -13.02 -3.42
CA GLN A 136 27.16 -12.11 -2.63
C GLN A 136 27.78 -10.98 -3.48
N ASN A 137 28.35 -11.30 -4.65
CA ASN A 137 28.95 -10.32 -5.55
C ASN A 137 27.94 -9.33 -6.15
N SER A 138 26.70 -9.75 -6.30
CA SER A 138 25.61 -8.88 -6.80
C SER A 138 25.06 -7.96 -5.72
N ALA A 139 25.20 -8.36 -4.47
CA ALA A 139 24.77 -7.58 -3.31
C ALA A 139 25.54 -6.26 -3.18
N ASP A 140 26.84 -6.29 -3.41
CA ASP A 140 27.69 -5.09 -3.33
C ASP A 140 27.28 -4.07 -4.40
N ILE A 141 26.92 -4.54 -5.60
CA ILE A 141 26.40 -3.66 -6.68
C ILE A 141 25.08 -3.04 -6.27
N ILE A 142 24.16 -3.83 -5.75
CA ILE A 142 22.85 -3.34 -5.31
C ILE A 142 23.03 -2.37 -4.14
N SER A 143 23.86 -2.70 -3.17
CA SER A 143 24.14 -1.85 -2.02
C SER A 143 24.66 -0.49 -2.45
N THR A 144 25.57 -0.41 -3.37
CA THR A 144 26.11 0.85 -3.88
C THR A 144 25.03 1.76 -4.50
N TYR A 145 24.00 1.20 -5.12
CA TYR A 145 22.95 2.00 -5.80
C TYR A 145 21.77 2.43 -4.92
N PHE A 146 21.45 1.64 -3.89
CA PHE A 146 20.31 1.93 -3.02
C PHE A 146 20.72 2.56 -1.67
N LEU A 147 22.00 2.58 -1.34
CA LEU A 147 22.39 2.47 0.06
C LEU A 147 23.55 3.36 0.50
N GLU A 148 23.93 4.39 -0.24
CA GLU A 148 25.14 5.18 0.06
C GLU A 148 25.22 5.69 1.52
N ASP A 149 24.12 5.80 2.27
CA ASP A 149 24.15 6.38 3.62
C ASP A 149 23.40 5.64 4.74
N MET A 150 22.71 4.52 4.50
CA MET A 150 21.75 4.02 5.49
C MET A 150 21.72 2.51 5.77
N ILE A 151 22.76 1.73 5.47
CA ILE A 151 22.69 0.28 5.63
C ILE A 151 23.22 -0.21 6.97
N GLN A 152 22.35 -0.94 7.66
CA GLN A 152 22.79 -2.01 8.55
C GLN A 152 22.64 -3.35 7.80
N ASN A 153 23.68 -3.80 7.14
CA ASN A 153 23.71 -5.12 6.50
C ASN A 153 23.62 -6.20 7.56
N LYS A 154 22.56 -7.02 7.50
CA LYS A 154 22.51 -8.27 8.27
C LYS A 154 22.22 -9.40 7.28
N TYR A 155 23.12 -10.35 7.24
CA TYR A 155 23.12 -11.50 6.34
C TYR A 155 22.56 -12.74 7.05
N GLY A 156 21.75 -13.52 6.34
CA GLY A 156 21.36 -14.87 6.74
C GLY A 156 19.88 -15.20 6.57
N PRO A 157 19.54 -16.48 6.36
CA PRO A 157 18.18 -16.92 6.09
C PRO A 157 17.22 -16.78 7.29
N ASN A 158 17.75 -16.61 8.51
CA ASN A 158 16.97 -16.55 9.75
C ASN A 158 16.92 -15.14 10.37
N PHE A 159 17.15 -14.09 9.55
CA PHE A 159 17.09 -12.74 10.09
C PHE A 159 15.64 -12.34 10.41
N THR A 160 15.37 -12.01 11.67
CA THR A 160 14.11 -11.40 12.11
C THR A 160 14.27 -9.89 12.17
N ASN A 161 13.35 -9.15 11.58
CA ASN A 161 13.28 -7.69 11.67
C ASN A 161 12.30 -7.28 12.80
N PRO A 162 12.75 -7.21 14.05
CA PRO A 162 11.85 -6.98 15.20
C PRO A 162 11.21 -5.59 15.19
N LYS A 163 11.78 -4.65 14.45
CA LYS A 163 11.29 -3.27 14.37
C LYS A 163 10.38 -3.01 13.18
N LYS A 164 10.09 -4.02 12.36
CA LYS A 164 9.32 -3.89 11.11
C LYS A 164 9.81 -2.72 10.24
N GLN A 165 11.10 -2.55 10.14
CA GLN A 165 11.70 -1.53 9.27
C GLN A 165 11.62 -1.98 7.82
N PRO A 166 11.58 -1.05 6.84
CA PRO A 166 11.62 -1.40 5.43
C PRO A 166 12.77 -2.36 5.13
N THR A 167 12.51 -3.39 4.37
CA THR A 167 13.46 -4.47 4.08
C THR A 167 13.67 -4.60 2.57
N ILE A 168 14.91 -4.84 2.14
CA ILE A 168 15.22 -5.29 0.78
C ILE A 168 15.67 -6.74 0.87
N ILE A 169 15.00 -7.63 0.16
CA ILE A 169 15.40 -9.03 0.03
C ILE A 169 15.98 -9.21 -1.36
N VAL A 170 17.21 -9.68 -1.42
CA VAL A 170 17.92 -9.96 -2.68
C VAL A 170 18.17 -11.46 -2.78
N ALA A 171 17.73 -12.07 -3.87
CA ALA A 171 17.84 -13.49 -4.11
C ALA A 171 18.08 -13.77 -5.60
N ASP A 172 18.49 -14.99 -5.93
CA ASP A 172 18.37 -15.45 -7.30
C ASP A 172 16.90 -15.58 -7.74
N ILE A 173 16.68 -15.65 -9.05
CA ILE A 173 15.32 -15.70 -9.63
C ILE A 173 14.49 -16.87 -9.09
N THR A 174 15.10 -18.00 -8.76
CA THR A 174 14.40 -19.18 -8.26
C THR A 174 13.90 -18.92 -6.83
N ASN A 175 14.78 -18.48 -5.95
CA ASN A 175 14.48 -18.25 -4.55
C ASN A 175 13.55 -17.03 -4.34
N ILE A 176 13.65 -16.00 -5.18
CA ILE A 176 12.75 -14.84 -5.08
C ILE A 176 11.29 -15.22 -5.33
N THR A 177 11.03 -16.26 -6.12
CA THR A 177 9.68 -16.74 -6.40
C THR A 177 8.96 -17.20 -5.12
N GLU A 178 9.65 -17.80 -4.16
CA GLU A 178 9.08 -18.21 -2.88
C GLU A 178 8.63 -16.98 -2.07
N HIS A 179 9.47 -15.95 -2.01
CA HIS A 179 9.13 -14.69 -1.33
C HIS A 179 7.96 -13.96 -2.00
N LEU A 180 7.91 -13.98 -3.33
CA LEU A 180 6.80 -13.43 -4.09
C LEU A 180 5.48 -14.13 -3.71
N ASN A 181 5.47 -15.45 -3.65
CA ASN A 181 4.28 -16.24 -3.33
C ASN A 181 3.79 -16.09 -1.88
N THR A 182 4.65 -15.71 -0.96
CA THR A 182 4.31 -15.45 0.44
C THR A 182 4.01 -13.98 0.72
N SER A 183 4.12 -13.12 -0.28
CA SER A 183 3.87 -11.69 -0.15
C SER A 183 2.37 -11.37 -0.16
N ASP A 184 2.02 -10.23 0.39
CA ASP A 184 0.63 -9.77 0.41
C ASP A 184 0.04 -9.55 -0.99
N ASN A 185 0.88 -9.39 -2.02
CA ASN A 185 0.47 -9.27 -3.43
C ASN A 185 0.49 -10.59 -4.20
N ALA A 186 0.59 -11.74 -3.53
CA ALA A 186 0.72 -13.06 -4.17
C ALA A 186 -0.30 -13.30 -5.31
N ASN A 187 -1.54 -12.88 -5.12
CA ASN A 187 -2.60 -13.04 -6.13
C ASN A 187 -2.36 -12.23 -7.42
N GLU A 188 -1.66 -11.10 -7.33
CA GLU A 188 -1.35 -10.26 -8.49
C GLU A 188 -0.02 -10.64 -9.16
N ILE A 189 0.82 -11.38 -8.46
CA ILE A 189 2.16 -11.77 -8.91
C ILE A 189 2.13 -12.74 -10.11
N ASN A 190 1.02 -13.43 -10.32
CA ASN A 190 0.83 -14.27 -11.51
C ASN A 190 1.10 -13.52 -12.82
N HIS A 191 0.91 -12.20 -12.84
CA HIS A 191 1.27 -11.35 -13.99
C HIS A 191 2.79 -11.25 -14.22
N LEU A 192 3.60 -11.52 -13.21
CA LEU A 192 5.05 -11.53 -13.33
C LEU A 192 5.58 -12.89 -13.81
N MET A 193 4.81 -13.95 -13.64
CA MET A 193 5.23 -15.32 -13.99
C MET A 193 5.06 -15.62 -15.49
N PRO A 194 5.84 -16.54 -16.05
CA PRO A 194 7.02 -17.14 -15.43
C PRO A 194 8.22 -16.19 -15.40
N LEU A 195 9.10 -16.39 -14.42
CA LEU A 195 10.35 -15.63 -14.32
C LEU A 195 11.50 -16.24 -15.14
N SER A 196 11.26 -17.35 -15.82
CA SER A 196 12.25 -17.94 -16.74
C SER A 196 12.62 -16.93 -17.83
N GLY A 197 13.92 -16.83 -18.13
CA GLY A 197 14.40 -15.84 -19.10
C GLY A 197 14.40 -14.40 -18.61
N THR A 198 14.28 -14.17 -17.29
CA THR A 198 14.37 -12.86 -16.65
C THR A 198 15.79 -12.64 -16.13
N ASP A 199 16.34 -11.45 -16.34
CA ASP A 199 17.64 -11.04 -15.80
C ASP A 199 17.49 -10.32 -14.45
N LEU A 200 16.43 -9.53 -14.29
CA LEU A 200 16.13 -8.78 -13.08
C LEU A 200 14.63 -8.71 -12.87
N VAL A 201 14.18 -8.96 -11.65
CA VAL A 201 12.83 -8.60 -11.19
C VAL A 201 12.95 -7.77 -9.92
N MET A 202 12.14 -6.74 -9.80
CA MET A 202 11.97 -5.95 -8.59
C MET A 202 10.48 -5.83 -8.29
N ALA A 203 10.09 -6.06 -7.04
CA ALA A 203 8.70 -5.95 -6.63
C ALA A 203 8.62 -5.37 -5.21
N SER A 204 7.97 -4.23 -5.09
CA SER A 204 7.63 -3.63 -3.80
C SER A 204 6.34 -4.26 -3.28
N THR A 205 6.35 -4.78 -2.06
CA THR A 205 5.23 -5.48 -1.45
C THR A 205 5.27 -5.36 0.07
N TYR A 206 4.37 -6.06 0.74
CA TYR A 206 4.43 -6.28 2.19
C TYR A 206 4.59 -7.77 2.48
N ILE A 207 5.40 -8.09 3.47
CA ILE A 207 5.57 -9.45 4.01
C ILE A 207 5.43 -9.36 5.53
N GLY A 208 4.41 -10.02 6.08
CA GLY A 208 4.12 -9.95 7.51
C GLY A 208 3.91 -8.52 8.03
N GLY A 209 3.32 -7.63 7.22
CA GLY A 209 3.09 -6.22 7.53
C GLY A 209 4.37 -5.35 7.47
N THR A 210 5.46 -5.86 6.92
CA THR A 210 6.72 -5.12 6.72
C THR A 210 6.85 -4.72 5.25
N ALA A 211 7.04 -3.44 4.98
CA ALA A 211 7.33 -2.97 3.62
C ALA A 211 8.61 -3.63 3.11
N THR A 212 8.51 -4.32 1.99
CA THR A 212 9.60 -5.17 1.45
C THR A 212 9.78 -4.92 -0.04
N LEU A 213 11.02 -4.67 -0.45
CA LEU A 213 11.42 -4.69 -1.85
C LEU A 213 12.10 -6.02 -2.15
N LEU A 214 11.49 -6.80 -3.01
CA LEU A 214 12.07 -8.05 -3.50
C LEU A 214 12.89 -7.77 -4.76
N ILE A 215 14.13 -8.25 -4.80
CA ILE A 215 15.02 -8.13 -5.96
C ILE A 215 15.51 -9.53 -6.33
N GLY A 216 15.01 -10.04 -7.45
CA GLY A 216 15.44 -11.31 -8.02
C GLY A 216 16.42 -11.09 -9.16
N ILE A 217 17.54 -11.81 -9.17
CA ILE A 217 18.65 -11.64 -10.10
C ILE A 217 18.95 -12.99 -10.77
N SER A 218 19.15 -12.99 -12.08
CA SER A 218 19.62 -14.17 -12.79
C SER A 218 21.07 -14.46 -12.45
N GLU A 219 21.40 -15.72 -12.16
CA GLU A 219 22.76 -16.16 -11.96
C GLU A 219 23.67 -15.94 -13.20
N SER A 220 23.08 -15.84 -14.38
CA SER A 220 23.81 -15.66 -15.64
C SER A 220 24.12 -14.20 -16.00
N ILE A 221 23.62 -13.24 -15.21
CA ILE A 221 23.86 -11.80 -15.50
C ILE A 221 25.29 -11.39 -15.13
N SER A 222 25.94 -10.61 -16.00
CA SER A 222 27.24 -10.04 -15.66
C SER A 222 27.11 -8.89 -14.64
N ALA A 223 28.14 -8.66 -13.83
CA ALA A 223 28.20 -7.54 -12.90
C ALA A 223 27.98 -6.19 -13.60
N LYS A 224 28.53 -6.04 -14.81
CA LYS A 224 28.37 -4.81 -15.64
C LYS A 224 26.91 -4.62 -16.05
N ASP A 225 26.26 -5.66 -16.53
CA ASP A 225 24.86 -5.56 -16.98
C ASP A 225 23.92 -5.33 -15.80
N LEU A 226 24.16 -6.01 -14.67
CA LEU A 226 23.42 -5.75 -13.44
C LEU A 226 23.53 -4.30 -13.00
N SER A 227 24.73 -3.71 -12.98
CA SER A 227 24.96 -2.31 -12.66
C SER A 227 24.13 -1.38 -13.56
N ILE A 228 24.11 -1.65 -14.86
CA ILE A 228 23.30 -0.89 -15.82
C ILE A 228 21.80 -1.02 -15.52
N LEU A 229 21.32 -2.23 -15.25
CA LEU A 229 19.90 -2.48 -14.96
C LEU A 229 19.45 -1.81 -13.66
N ILE A 230 20.24 -1.91 -12.60
CA ILE A 230 19.93 -1.27 -11.32
C ILE A 230 19.92 0.25 -11.46
N SER A 231 20.88 0.84 -12.18
CA SER A 231 20.88 2.29 -12.41
C SER A 231 19.63 2.76 -13.16
N ARG A 232 19.15 1.98 -14.14
CA ARG A 232 17.90 2.25 -14.86
C ARG A 232 16.67 2.08 -13.96
N ALA A 233 16.69 1.18 -13.01
CA ALA A 233 15.56 0.94 -12.11
C ALA A 233 15.15 2.20 -11.33
N ARG A 234 16.05 3.14 -11.08
CA ARG A 234 15.74 4.45 -10.48
C ARG A 234 14.69 5.24 -11.28
N HIS A 235 14.70 5.13 -12.60
CA HIS A 235 13.72 5.79 -13.47
C HIS A 235 12.32 5.16 -13.37
N TYR A 236 12.23 3.94 -12.85
CA TYR A 236 10.98 3.20 -12.70
C TYR A 236 10.43 3.25 -11.27
N GLY A 237 10.95 4.13 -10.41
CA GLY A 237 10.56 4.25 -9.01
C GLY A 237 9.05 4.39 -8.77
N ARG A 238 8.30 4.98 -9.69
CA ARG A 238 6.83 5.16 -9.59
C ARG A 238 6.01 3.87 -9.77
N TYR A 239 6.66 2.77 -10.16
CA TYR A 239 6.00 1.48 -10.36
C TYR A 239 6.16 0.61 -9.12
N SER A 240 5.22 -0.32 -8.94
CA SER A 240 5.28 -1.30 -7.85
C SER A 240 6.20 -2.47 -8.22
N TRP A 241 6.28 -2.78 -9.50
CA TRP A 241 7.15 -3.85 -9.98
C TRP A 241 7.80 -3.53 -11.32
N LEU A 242 8.92 -4.18 -11.56
CA LEU A 242 9.75 -4.12 -12.76
C LEU A 242 10.29 -5.52 -13.07
N LYS A 243 10.24 -5.91 -14.32
CA LYS A 243 10.83 -7.16 -14.81
C LYS A 243 11.61 -6.89 -16.07
N VAL A 244 12.87 -7.31 -16.13
CA VAL A 244 13.73 -7.19 -17.30
C VAL A 244 14.05 -8.58 -17.81
N VAL A 245 13.64 -8.89 -19.01
CA VAL A 245 13.90 -10.18 -19.65
C VAL A 245 15.21 -10.16 -20.44
N LYS A 246 15.80 -11.32 -20.69
CA LYS A 246 17.11 -11.49 -21.37
C LYS A 246 17.21 -10.77 -22.72
N SER A 247 16.09 -10.53 -23.39
CA SER A 247 16.07 -9.72 -24.61
C SER A 247 16.28 -8.21 -24.37
N GLY A 248 16.42 -7.78 -23.10
CA GLY A 248 16.52 -6.38 -22.71
C GLY A 248 15.17 -5.65 -22.61
N ARG A 249 14.04 -6.32 -22.93
CA ARG A 249 12.70 -5.74 -22.78
C ARG A 249 12.37 -5.56 -21.31
N THR A 250 11.82 -4.40 -20.99
CA THR A 250 11.38 -4.05 -19.64
C THR A 250 9.86 -4.08 -19.56
N GLU A 251 9.33 -4.86 -18.65
CA GLU A 251 7.93 -4.91 -18.26
C GLU A 251 7.80 -4.23 -16.89
N LYS A 252 6.71 -3.53 -16.65
CA LYS A 252 6.52 -2.75 -15.42
C LYS A 252 5.04 -2.48 -15.17
N GLY A 253 4.67 -2.36 -13.91
CA GLY A 253 3.30 -2.08 -13.53
C GLY A 253 3.16 -1.61 -12.09
N LYS A 254 1.92 -1.37 -11.70
CA LYS A 254 1.52 -1.09 -10.33
C LYS A 254 0.59 -2.21 -9.87
N TRP A 255 0.66 -2.54 -8.58
CA TRP A 255 -0.37 -3.35 -7.95
C TRP A 255 -1.68 -2.57 -7.90
N SER A 256 -2.79 -3.29 -7.78
CA SER A 256 -4.08 -2.68 -7.51
C SER A 256 -4.11 -2.04 -6.13
N ILE A 257 -4.79 -0.93 -5.99
CA ILE A 257 -5.04 -0.32 -4.69
C ILE A 257 -5.91 -1.27 -3.88
N ARG A 258 -5.57 -1.48 -2.60
CA ARG A 258 -6.32 -2.34 -1.70
C ARG A 258 -7.30 -1.52 -0.88
N GLU A 259 -8.51 -2.02 -0.78
CA GLU A 259 -9.53 -1.47 0.10
C GLU A 259 -9.29 -1.92 1.54
N LYS A 260 -9.59 -1.06 2.50
CA LYS A 260 -9.59 -1.46 3.91
C LYS A 260 -10.79 -2.38 4.16
N ILE A 261 -10.52 -3.64 4.46
CA ILE A 261 -11.53 -4.66 4.70
C ILE A 261 -11.50 -5.06 6.17
N PHE A 262 -12.67 -5.16 6.78
CA PHE A 262 -12.91 -5.78 8.07
C PHE A 262 -13.72 -7.07 7.81
N SER A 263 -13.24 -8.20 8.35
CA SER A 263 -13.91 -9.50 8.22
C SER A 263 -14.27 -10.06 9.60
N TYR A 264 -15.35 -10.82 9.71
CA TYR A 264 -15.79 -11.50 10.94
C TYR A 264 -15.88 -12.99 10.74
#